data_b03663223e1ec7e4b7acdd26fea1d390
#
_entry.id   b03663223e1ec7e4b7acdd26fea1d390
#
_cell.length_a   1.000
_cell.length_b   1.000
_cell.length_c   1.000
_cell.angle_alpha   90.00
_cell.angle_beta   90.00
_cell.angle_gamma   90.00
#
_symmetry.space_group_name_H-M   'P 1'
#
loop_
_entity.id
_entity.type
_entity.pdbx_description
1 polymer ?
#
loop_
_entity_poly.entity_id
_entity_poly.type
_entity_poly.pdbx_seq_one_letter_code
_entity_poly.pdbx_strand_id
1 'polypeptide(L)'
;MSDLRYTSDHEWARVEGLLVTVGITDYAQDQLGELVYVELPAVGTEVNQGDEAAVIESVKAAGDVKSPVTGTIVEVNESLNDSPESVNDDATGRGWFYKIEISDTSELDDLLSETDYNALITELS
;
A
#
# COMPACT_ATOMS: atom_id res chain seq x y z
N MET A 1 -12.72 6.09 13.78
CA MET A 1 -12.98 6.34 12.37
C MET A 1 -11.69 6.29 11.59
N SER A 2 -11.65 5.56 10.50
CA SER A 2 -10.45 5.46 9.69
C SER A 2 -10.36 6.66 8.74
N ASP A 3 -9.12 7.05 8.43
CA ASP A 3 -8.81 8.10 7.49
C ASP A 3 -8.02 7.47 6.35
N LEU A 4 -8.42 7.68 5.13
CA LEU A 4 -7.78 7.08 3.96
C LEU A 4 -6.95 8.11 3.22
N ARG A 5 -5.67 7.80 3.03
CA ARG A 5 -4.71 8.67 2.34
C ARG A 5 -4.05 7.90 1.22
N TYR A 6 -3.39 8.62 0.32
CA TYR A 6 -2.79 8.03 -0.88
C TYR A 6 -1.42 8.63 -1.15
N THR A 7 -0.61 7.89 -1.93
CA THR A 7 0.66 8.42 -2.42
C THR A 7 0.58 8.61 -3.94
N SER A 8 1.52 9.38 -4.48
CA SER A 8 1.62 9.55 -5.93
C SER A 8 2.12 8.29 -6.64
N ASP A 9 2.60 7.31 -5.88
CA ASP A 9 3.03 6.01 -6.40
C ASP A 9 1.89 4.99 -6.37
N HIS A 10 0.67 5.43 -6.03
CA HIS A 10 -0.54 4.60 -6.04
C HIS A 10 -0.60 3.57 -4.91
N GLU A 11 -0.08 3.93 -3.75
CA GLU A 11 -0.31 3.17 -2.52
C GLU A 11 -1.40 3.89 -1.72
N TRP A 12 -2.23 3.11 -1.01
CA TRP A 12 -3.19 3.68 -0.09
C TRP A 12 -2.77 3.40 1.35
N ALA A 13 -3.16 4.29 2.25
CA ALA A 13 -2.88 4.17 3.67
C ALA A 13 -4.17 4.42 4.44
N ARG A 14 -4.64 3.40 5.16
CA ARG A 14 -5.82 3.53 6.03
C ARG A 14 -5.34 3.77 7.45
N VAL A 15 -5.62 4.95 7.96
CA VAL A 15 -5.09 5.40 9.25
C VAL A 15 -6.12 5.20 10.34
N GLU A 16 -5.76 4.45 11.39
CA GLU A 16 -6.60 4.22 12.56
C GLU A 16 -5.73 4.47 13.79
N GLY A 17 -5.77 5.71 14.32
CA GLY A 17 -4.88 6.11 15.40
C GLY A 17 -3.43 6.10 14.93
N LEU A 18 -2.61 5.27 15.55
CA LEU A 18 -1.20 5.11 15.18
C LEU A 18 -0.95 3.88 14.31
N LEU A 19 -2.00 3.17 13.93
CA LEU A 19 -1.89 1.99 13.07
C LEU A 19 -2.29 2.35 11.64
N VAL A 20 -1.42 2.06 10.69
CA VAL A 20 -1.65 2.37 9.27
C VAL A 20 -1.62 1.07 8.47
N THR A 21 -2.71 0.78 7.77
CA THR A 21 -2.80 -0.37 6.86
C THR A 21 -2.46 0.12 5.46
N VAL A 22 -1.58 -0.60 4.77
CA VAL A 22 -1.06 -0.18 3.46
C VAL A 22 -1.37 -1.22 2.39
N GLY A 23 -1.75 -0.74 1.22
CA GLY A 23 -1.93 -1.56 0.05
C GLY A 23 -1.75 -0.71 -1.20
N ILE A 24 -2.04 -1.28 -2.37
CA ILE A 24 -2.00 -0.53 -3.63
C ILE A 24 -3.41 -0.20 -4.07
N THR A 25 -3.55 0.87 -4.84
CA THR A 25 -4.86 1.33 -5.29
C THR A 25 -5.39 0.46 -6.42
N ASP A 26 -6.69 0.58 -6.69
CA ASP A 26 -7.32 -0.12 -7.79
C ASP A 26 -6.70 0.29 -9.13
N TYR A 27 -6.33 1.57 -9.27
CA TYR A 27 -5.61 2.05 -10.45
C TYR A 27 -4.29 1.29 -10.62
N ALA A 28 -3.53 1.13 -9.54
CA ALA A 28 -2.24 0.44 -9.61
C ALA A 28 -2.38 -1.01 -10.04
N GLN A 29 -3.32 -1.75 -9.46
CA GLN A 29 -3.50 -3.15 -9.82
C GLN A 29 -3.98 -3.30 -11.27
N ASP A 30 -4.78 -2.36 -11.75
CA ASP A 30 -5.27 -2.38 -13.12
C ASP A 30 -4.12 -2.17 -14.11
N GLN A 31 -3.19 -1.27 -13.78
CA GLN A 31 -2.02 -1.01 -14.62
C GLN A 31 -1.04 -2.19 -14.62
N LEU A 32 -0.92 -2.89 -13.49
CA LEU A 32 -0.02 -4.03 -13.35
C LEU A 32 -0.56 -5.29 -14.00
N GLY A 33 -1.89 -5.46 -13.99
CA GLY A 33 -2.52 -6.69 -14.43
C GLY A 33 -2.49 -7.74 -13.31
N GLU A 34 -2.68 -9.00 -13.65
CA GLU A 34 -2.78 -10.07 -12.66
C GLU A 34 -1.47 -10.26 -11.90
N LEU A 35 -1.56 -10.18 -10.56
CA LEU A 35 -0.40 -10.42 -9.71
C LEU A 35 -0.18 -11.91 -9.55
N VAL A 36 1.07 -12.32 -9.69
CA VAL A 36 1.46 -13.74 -9.60
C VAL A 36 2.40 -14.01 -8.42
N TYR A 37 2.98 -12.95 -7.84
CA TYR A 37 3.89 -13.09 -6.71
C TYR A 37 3.87 -11.84 -5.85
N VAL A 38 3.87 -12.04 -4.53
CA VAL A 38 3.96 -10.95 -3.55
C VAL A 38 5.00 -11.36 -2.50
N GLU A 39 5.96 -10.49 -2.25
CA GLU A 39 6.93 -10.68 -1.18
C GLU A 39 6.65 -9.62 -0.11
N LEU A 40 6.25 -10.07 1.09
CA LEU A 40 5.89 -9.19 2.18
C LEU A 40 7.08 -8.92 3.09
N PRO A 41 7.13 -7.74 3.76
CA PRO A 41 8.19 -7.48 4.72
C PRO A 41 8.01 -8.34 5.97
N ALA A 42 9.09 -8.51 6.72
CA ALA A 42 9.02 -9.26 7.97
C ALA A 42 8.42 -8.37 9.08
N VAL A 43 7.59 -8.97 9.92
CA VAL A 43 7.07 -8.29 11.11
C VAL A 43 8.25 -7.89 12.00
N GLY A 44 8.23 -6.66 12.50
CA GLY A 44 9.32 -6.11 13.31
C GLY A 44 10.31 -5.26 12.52
N THR A 45 10.18 -5.25 11.18
CA THR A 45 11.04 -4.42 10.33
C THR A 45 10.69 -2.94 10.49
N GLU A 46 11.71 -2.12 10.65
CA GLU A 46 11.54 -0.67 10.67
C GLU A 46 11.73 -0.14 9.26
N VAL A 47 10.81 0.72 8.82
CA VAL A 47 10.85 1.33 7.49
C VAL A 47 10.70 2.84 7.62
N ASN A 48 11.30 3.55 6.68
CA ASN A 48 11.14 5.00 6.57
C ASN A 48 10.18 5.30 5.42
N GLN A 49 9.59 6.48 5.46
CA GLN A 49 8.72 6.94 4.37
C GLN A 49 9.51 6.86 3.04
N GLY A 50 8.92 6.19 2.06
CA GLY A 50 9.54 6.03 0.74
C GLY A 50 10.40 4.79 0.58
N ASP A 51 10.65 4.04 1.66
CA ASP A 51 11.42 2.79 1.57
C ASP A 51 10.60 1.70 0.88
N GLU A 52 11.27 0.83 0.15
CA GLU A 52 10.62 -0.34 -0.45
C GLU A 52 10.30 -1.33 0.66
N ALA A 53 9.01 -1.63 0.83
CA ALA A 53 8.55 -2.50 1.91
C ALA A 53 8.09 -3.86 1.40
N ALA A 54 7.42 -3.91 0.26
CA ALA A 54 6.98 -5.16 -0.35
C ALA A 54 7.37 -5.18 -1.81
N VAL A 55 7.48 -6.38 -2.37
CA VAL A 55 7.80 -6.58 -3.80
C VAL A 55 6.64 -7.33 -4.44
N ILE A 56 6.27 -6.93 -5.63
CA ILE A 56 5.20 -7.58 -6.38
C ILE A 56 5.67 -7.93 -7.79
N GLU A 57 5.12 -9.01 -8.33
CA GLU A 57 5.33 -9.36 -9.72
C GLU A 57 3.97 -9.67 -10.35
N SER A 58 3.76 -9.15 -11.54
CA SER A 58 2.56 -9.42 -12.31
C SER A 58 2.94 -10.16 -13.60
N VAL A 59 1.94 -10.54 -14.36
CA VAL A 59 2.17 -11.17 -15.67
C VAL A 59 2.90 -10.25 -16.65
N LYS A 60 2.90 -8.94 -16.39
CA LYS A 60 3.50 -7.94 -17.29
C LYS A 60 4.79 -7.33 -16.74
N ALA A 61 4.91 -7.19 -15.42
CA ALA A 61 5.97 -6.36 -14.83
C ALA A 61 6.24 -6.72 -13.38
N ALA A 62 7.35 -6.20 -12.86
CA ALA A 62 7.67 -6.26 -11.44
C ALA A 62 7.61 -4.85 -10.86
N GLY A 63 7.34 -4.73 -9.58
CA GLY A 63 7.26 -3.43 -8.90
C GLY A 63 7.44 -3.57 -7.41
N ASP A 64 7.44 -2.43 -6.74
CA ASP A 64 7.61 -2.34 -5.29
C ASP A 64 6.43 -1.60 -4.68
N VAL A 65 6.09 -1.97 -3.44
CA VAL A 65 5.14 -1.21 -2.63
C VAL A 65 5.96 -0.46 -1.59
N LYS A 66 6.08 0.84 -1.76
CA LYS A 66 6.85 1.68 -0.85
C LYS A 66 6.01 2.04 0.36
N SER A 67 6.69 2.23 1.50
CA SER A 67 5.98 2.63 2.70
C SER A 67 5.59 4.10 2.62
N PRO A 68 4.31 4.44 2.82
CA PRO A 68 3.88 5.84 2.82
C PRO A 68 4.28 6.59 4.08
N VAL A 69 4.70 5.87 5.13
CA VAL A 69 5.02 6.46 6.43
C VAL A 69 6.19 5.73 7.08
N THR A 70 6.80 6.38 8.06
CA THR A 70 7.89 5.80 8.86
C THR A 70 7.28 5.08 10.07
N GLY A 71 7.71 3.86 10.31
CA GLY A 71 7.24 3.09 11.46
C GLY A 71 7.76 1.67 11.46
N THR A 72 7.12 0.82 12.26
CA THR A 72 7.50 -0.58 12.40
C THR A 72 6.38 -1.46 11.85
N ILE A 73 6.75 -2.43 11.02
CA ILE A 73 5.80 -3.41 10.48
C ILE A 73 5.33 -4.30 11.63
N VAL A 74 4.02 -4.31 11.88
CA VAL A 74 3.45 -5.09 13.00
C VAL A 74 2.59 -6.25 12.52
N GLU A 75 2.13 -6.21 11.26
CA GLU A 75 1.31 -7.28 10.72
C GLU A 75 1.46 -7.31 9.19
N VAL A 76 1.39 -8.50 8.60
CA VAL A 76 1.41 -8.67 7.15
C VAL A 76 0.25 -9.58 6.75
N ASN A 77 -0.24 -9.39 5.53
CA ASN A 77 -1.34 -10.19 5.00
C ASN A 77 -0.80 -11.45 4.33
N GLU A 78 -0.59 -12.49 5.13
CA GLU A 78 0.01 -13.74 4.66
C GLU A 78 -0.82 -14.44 3.58
N SER A 79 -2.11 -14.13 3.48
CA SER A 79 -2.95 -14.74 2.45
C SER A 79 -2.50 -14.36 1.04
N LEU A 80 -1.77 -13.26 0.88
CA LEU A 80 -1.24 -12.85 -0.42
C LEU A 80 -0.12 -13.77 -0.91
N ASN A 81 0.54 -14.51 -0.01
CA ASN A 81 1.57 -15.47 -0.40
C ASN A 81 0.95 -16.63 -1.19
N ASP A 82 -0.26 -17.03 -0.81
CA ASP A 82 -0.97 -18.12 -1.46
C ASP A 82 -1.88 -17.63 -2.59
N SER A 83 -2.39 -16.41 -2.46
CA SER A 83 -3.39 -15.85 -3.37
C SER A 83 -3.06 -14.40 -3.73
N PRO A 84 -1.97 -14.16 -4.49
CA PRO A 84 -1.61 -12.81 -4.91
C PRO A 84 -2.73 -12.10 -5.66
N GLU A 85 -3.56 -12.83 -6.37
CA GLU A 85 -4.68 -12.31 -7.14
C GLU A 85 -5.76 -11.65 -6.28
N SER A 86 -5.72 -11.85 -4.95
CA SER A 86 -6.63 -11.15 -4.03
C SER A 86 -6.47 -9.64 -4.14
N VAL A 87 -5.26 -9.17 -4.49
CA VAL A 87 -5.02 -7.75 -4.72
C VAL A 87 -5.82 -7.25 -5.92
N ASN A 88 -5.89 -8.05 -6.97
CA ASN A 88 -6.67 -7.69 -8.16
C ASN A 88 -8.18 -7.72 -7.89
N ASP A 89 -8.61 -8.65 -7.04
CA ASP A 89 -10.03 -8.82 -6.74
C ASP A 89 -10.56 -7.75 -5.79
N ASP A 90 -9.73 -7.31 -4.84
CA ASP A 90 -10.18 -6.38 -3.79
C ASP A 90 -8.99 -5.60 -3.24
N ALA A 91 -8.42 -4.73 -4.08
CA ALA A 91 -7.18 -4.01 -3.79
C ALA A 91 -7.25 -3.16 -2.51
N THR A 92 -8.42 -2.58 -2.22
CA THR A 92 -8.58 -1.69 -1.07
C THR A 92 -9.21 -2.39 0.14
N GLY A 93 -9.44 -3.69 0.05
CA GLY A 93 -10.00 -4.51 1.12
C GLY A 93 -9.10 -5.68 1.44
N ARG A 94 -9.52 -6.89 1.03
CA ARG A 94 -8.78 -8.12 1.33
C ARG A 94 -7.35 -8.15 0.78
N GLY A 95 -7.04 -7.30 -0.21
CA GLY A 95 -5.72 -7.21 -0.83
C GLY A 95 -4.73 -6.30 -0.12
N TRP A 96 -4.96 -5.96 1.14
CA TRP A 96 -4.00 -5.15 1.90
C TRP A 96 -2.68 -5.91 2.07
N PHE A 97 -1.58 -5.16 2.19
CA PHE A 97 -0.24 -5.76 2.22
C PHE A 97 0.33 -5.90 3.62
N TYR A 98 0.38 -4.81 4.38
CA TYR A 98 0.97 -4.81 5.71
C TYR A 98 0.41 -3.68 6.56
N LYS A 99 0.63 -3.79 7.88
CA LYS A 99 0.25 -2.74 8.82
C LYS A 99 1.49 -2.21 9.53
N ILE A 100 1.55 -0.89 9.68
CA ILE A 100 2.66 -0.19 10.30
C ILE A 100 2.17 0.54 11.53
N GLU A 101 2.92 0.41 12.64
CA GLU A 101 2.70 1.24 13.81
C GLU A 101 3.60 2.46 13.69
N ILE A 102 3.01 3.65 13.71
CA ILE A 102 3.73 4.91 13.58
C ILE A 102 3.80 5.63 14.91
N SER A 103 4.81 6.51 15.08
CA SER A 103 4.93 7.34 16.27
C SER A 103 4.73 8.83 15.95
N ASP A 104 4.87 9.20 14.68
CA ASP A 104 4.77 10.57 14.21
C ASP A 104 3.70 10.66 13.13
N THR A 105 2.64 11.45 13.42
CA THR A 105 1.54 11.61 12.48
C THR A 105 1.77 12.73 11.46
N SER A 106 2.86 13.49 11.59
CA SER A 106 3.12 14.61 10.67
C SER A 106 3.32 14.17 9.23
N GLU A 107 3.83 12.95 9.01
CA GLU A 107 4.01 12.42 7.66
C GLU A 107 2.69 12.20 6.93
N LEU A 108 1.59 12.04 7.67
CA LEU A 108 0.28 11.85 7.07
C LEU A 108 -0.16 13.09 6.30
N ASP A 109 0.35 14.25 6.68
CA ASP A 109 0.04 15.51 5.99
C ASP A 109 0.72 15.59 4.61
N ASP A 110 1.75 14.79 4.39
CA ASP A 110 2.45 14.72 3.11
C ASP A 110 1.72 13.84 2.10
N LEU A 111 0.73 13.07 2.57
CA LEU A 111 -0.01 12.14 1.73
C LEU A 111 -1.19 12.84 1.07
N LEU A 112 -1.63 12.30 -0.05
CA LEU A 112 -2.75 12.85 -0.80
C LEU A 112 -4.08 12.46 -0.16
N SER A 113 -5.04 13.37 -0.17
CA SER A 113 -6.43 13.04 0.16
C SER A 113 -7.02 12.26 -1.02
N GLU A 114 -8.20 11.67 -0.81
CA GLU A 114 -8.89 10.96 -1.88
C GLU A 114 -9.18 11.91 -3.06
N THR A 115 -9.59 13.14 -2.76
CA THR A 115 -9.88 14.14 -3.80
C THR A 115 -8.63 14.46 -4.62
N ASP A 116 -7.51 14.67 -3.94
CA ASP A 116 -6.25 15.00 -4.63
C ASP A 116 -5.74 13.82 -5.44
N TYR A 117 -5.90 12.60 -4.90
CA TYR A 117 -5.49 11.40 -5.62
C TYR A 117 -6.34 11.19 -6.87
N ASN A 118 -7.65 11.39 -6.76
CA ASN A 118 -8.54 11.26 -7.92
C ASN A 118 -8.21 12.28 -9.00
N ALA A 119 -7.79 13.48 -8.62
CA ALA A 119 -7.35 14.50 -9.58
C ALA A 119 -6.07 14.03 -10.29
N LEU A 120 -5.15 13.41 -9.57
CA LEU A 120 -3.93 12.86 -10.16
C LEU A 120 -4.25 11.77 -11.18
N ILE A 121 -5.15 10.84 -10.83
CA ILE A 121 -5.56 9.77 -11.73
C ILE A 121 -6.19 10.33 -13.00
N THR A 122 -7.01 11.36 -12.87
CA THR A 122 -7.66 12.00 -14.01
C THR A 122 -6.62 12.61 -14.97
N GLU A 123 -5.53 13.17 -14.44
CA GLU A 123 -4.46 13.73 -15.26
C GLU A 123 -3.67 12.63 -15.99
N LEU A 124 -3.58 11.44 -15.40
CA LEU A 124 -2.84 10.33 -15.97
C LEU A 124 -3.64 9.57 -17.03
N SER A 125 -4.94 9.77 -17.05
CA SER A 125 -5.83 9.02 -17.95
C SER A 125 -5.94 9.63 -19.34
#